data_ad56e1eb758b65e8f62b764b4f2bfc53
#
_entry.id   ad56e1eb758b65e8f62b764b4f2bfc53
#
_cell.length_a   1.000
_cell.length_b   1.000
_cell.length_c   1.000
_cell.angle_alpha   90.00
_cell.angle_beta   90.00
_cell.angle_gamma   90.00
#
_symmetry.space_group_name_H-M   'P 1'
#
loop_
_entity.id
_entity.type
_entity.pdbx_description
1 polymer ?
#
loop_
_entity_poly.entity_id
_entity_poly.type
_entity_poly.pdbx_seq_one_letter_code
_entity_poly.pdbx_strand_id
1 'polypeptide(L)'
;VAINGFGRIGRLAFRQMFGAEGYEVVAINDLTSPKMLAHLLKYDSSQGKYALADKVESTDDSIIVDGKEIKIYAMAKAEELPWGEIGVDVVLECTGFYTSKAKASAHVAAGARKVVISAPAGSDLPTIVYNVNHKNLTAEDTVISAASCTTNCLAPMAKALNDLAPIKSGIMQTIHAYTGDQMTLDGPQRKGDLRRSRAAAINIVPNSTGAAKAIGLVIPELNGKLIGAAQRVPTPTGSTTILTAVVEGAVTVDEVNAAMKAAATESFGYNTDEIVSSDVIGMRFGSLFDATQTMVLPLDNGTTEVQVVSWYDNENSYTSQMVRTIKYFAELA
;
A
#
# COMPACT_ATOMS: atom_id res chain seq x y z
N VAL A 1 -2.16 -18.90 -0.08
CA VAL A 1 -1.59 -17.73 -0.77
C VAL A 1 -0.19 -18.07 -1.28
N ALA A 2 0.13 -17.71 -2.53
CA ALA A 2 1.50 -17.66 -3.03
C ALA A 2 1.98 -16.22 -3.16
N ILE A 3 3.27 -15.97 -2.93
CA ILE A 3 3.87 -14.64 -3.05
C ILE A 3 4.83 -14.63 -4.24
N ASN A 4 4.56 -13.81 -5.26
CA ASN A 4 5.45 -13.59 -6.39
C ASN A 4 6.25 -12.30 -6.18
N GLY A 5 7.55 -12.44 -5.89
CA GLY A 5 8.44 -11.35 -5.47
C GLY A 5 8.52 -11.21 -3.95
N PHE A 6 9.65 -11.64 -3.39
CA PHE A 6 9.90 -11.60 -1.94
C PHE A 6 10.79 -10.41 -1.55
N GLY A 7 10.49 -9.25 -2.17
CA GLY A 7 11.07 -7.95 -1.84
C GLY A 7 10.53 -7.38 -0.51
N ARG A 8 10.62 -6.07 -0.33
CA ARG A 8 10.15 -5.37 0.88
C ARG A 8 8.70 -5.74 1.23
N ILE A 9 7.77 -5.53 0.29
CA ILE A 9 6.33 -5.74 0.51
C ILE A 9 6.00 -7.23 0.67
N GLY A 10 6.57 -8.10 -0.18
CA GLY A 10 6.34 -9.56 -0.07
C GLY A 10 6.77 -10.12 1.29
N ARG A 11 7.94 -9.68 1.83
CA ARG A 11 8.40 -10.11 3.16
C ARG A 11 7.53 -9.58 4.30
N LEU A 12 7.08 -8.33 4.22
CA LEU A 12 6.17 -7.78 5.24
C LEU A 12 4.79 -8.43 5.19
N ALA A 13 4.27 -8.73 4.00
CA ALA A 13 3.05 -9.50 3.84
C ALA A 13 3.20 -10.91 4.44
N PHE A 14 4.31 -11.57 4.16
CA PHE A 14 4.63 -12.86 4.78
C PHE A 14 4.61 -12.78 6.30
N ARG A 15 5.33 -11.81 6.91
CA ARG A 15 5.37 -11.61 8.36
C ARG A 15 3.99 -11.39 8.99
N GLN A 16 3.04 -10.83 8.23
CA GLN A 16 1.67 -10.59 8.70
C GLN A 16 0.74 -11.79 8.50
N MET A 17 0.94 -12.57 7.44
CA MET A 17 0.09 -13.72 7.10
C MET A 17 0.55 -15.03 7.75
N PHE A 18 1.86 -15.21 7.96
CA PHE A 18 2.39 -16.46 8.50
C PHE A 18 1.90 -16.69 9.94
N GLY A 19 1.18 -17.79 10.14
CA GLY A 19 0.57 -18.16 11.43
C GLY A 19 -0.68 -17.36 11.79
N ALA A 20 -1.14 -16.44 10.95
CA ALA A 20 -2.38 -15.71 11.16
C ALA A 20 -3.59 -16.52 10.66
N GLU A 21 -4.72 -16.40 11.37
CA GLU A 21 -5.97 -17.10 11.02
C GLU A 21 -6.51 -16.65 9.65
N GLY A 22 -6.85 -17.61 8.82
CA GLY A 22 -7.40 -17.40 7.48
C GLY A 22 -6.33 -17.23 6.39
N TYR A 23 -5.05 -17.48 6.73
CA TYR A 23 -3.96 -17.44 5.75
C TYR A 23 -3.09 -18.70 5.84
N GLU A 24 -2.72 -19.19 4.68
CA GLU A 24 -1.64 -20.15 4.53
C GLU A 24 -0.73 -19.74 3.38
N VAL A 25 0.53 -19.39 3.69
CA VAL A 25 1.53 -19.13 2.65
C VAL A 25 2.12 -20.48 2.23
N VAL A 26 1.82 -20.89 1.00
CA VAL A 26 2.20 -22.22 0.47
C VAL A 26 3.45 -22.18 -0.40
N ALA A 27 3.77 -21.04 -1.01
CA ALA A 27 4.92 -20.90 -1.89
C ALA A 27 5.36 -19.45 -2.05
N ILE A 28 6.61 -19.29 -2.42
CA ILE A 28 7.20 -18.01 -2.82
C ILE A 28 7.89 -18.21 -4.17
N ASN A 29 7.80 -17.23 -5.08
CA ASN A 29 8.63 -17.16 -6.26
C ASN A 29 9.51 -15.92 -6.20
N ASP A 30 10.82 -16.11 -6.28
CA ASP A 30 11.82 -15.02 -6.35
C ASP A 30 13.10 -15.55 -7.01
N LEU A 31 13.76 -14.73 -7.81
CA LEU A 31 15.00 -15.11 -8.51
C LEU A 31 16.24 -15.11 -7.61
N THR A 32 16.08 -14.69 -6.35
CA THR A 32 17.13 -14.63 -5.34
C THR A 32 17.23 -15.96 -4.58
N SER A 33 18.42 -16.33 -4.13
CA SER A 33 18.63 -17.58 -3.39
C SER A 33 17.82 -17.64 -2.07
N PRO A 34 17.32 -18.83 -1.67
CA PRO A 34 16.59 -19.00 -0.39
C PRO A 34 17.36 -18.50 0.83
N LYS A 35 18.69 -18.72 0.86
CA LYS A 35 19.57 -18.23 1.94
C LYS A 35 19.51 -16.70 2.07
N MET A 36 19.55 -15.95 0.96
CA MET A 36 19.46 -14.49 0.97
C MET A 36 18.06 -14.04 1.40
N LEU A 37 17.02 -14.68 0.88
CA LEU A 37 15.63 -14.36 1.22
C LEU A 37 15.35 -14.62 2.71
N ALA A 38 15.82 -15.75 3.26
CA ALA A 38 15.71 -16.06 4.67
C ALA A 38 16.44 -15.03 5.54
N HIS A 39 17.65 -14.61 5.16
CA HIS A 39 18.39 -13.57 5.87
C HIS A 39 17.63 -12.24 5.91
N LEU A 40 17.11 -11.80 4.75
CA LEU A 40 16.33 -10.57 4.65
C LEU A 40 14.94 -10.67 5.30
N LEU A 41 14.39 -11.87 5.48
CA LEU A 41 13.18 -12.08 6.28
C LEU A 41 13.46 -11.91 7.78
N LYS A 42 14.62 -12.39 8.25
CA LYS A 42 15.04 -12.27 9.66
C LYS A 42 15.25 -10.82 10.08
N TYR A 43 15.99 -10.08 9.25
CA TYR A 43 16.52 -8.75 9.60
C TYR A 43 16.03 -7.71 8.61
N ASP A 44 15.49 -6.63 9.16
CA ASP A 44 14.97 -5.52 8.37
C ASP A 44 15.39 -4.21 9.05
N SER A 45 16.12 -3.36 8.33
CA SER A 45 16.66 -2.11 8.88
C SER A 45 15.59 -1.09 9.20
N SER A 46 14.45 -1.11 8.51
CA SER A 46 13.35 -0.16 8.71
C SER A 46 12.27 -0.71 9.63
N GLN A 47 11.99 -2.02 9.55
CA GLN A 47 10.88 -2.67 10.27
C GLN A 47 11.34 -3.56 11.43
N GLY A 48 12.65 -3.61 11.68
CA GLY A 48 13.23 -4.38 12.77
C GLY A 48 13.28 -5.89 12.54
N LYS A 49 13.84 -6.58 13.53
CA LYS A 49 13.98 -8.04 13.53
C LYS A 49 12.60 -8.71 13.50
N TYR A 50 12.44 -9.72 12.64
CA TYR A 50 11.22 -10.52 12.61
C TYR A 50 11.01 -11.27 13.92
N ALA A 51 9.80 -11.32 14.42
CA ALA A 51 9.48 -11.99 15.70
C ALA A 51 9.90 -13.47 15.73
N LEU A 52 9.84 -14.14 14.57
CA LEU A 52 10.25 -15.53 14.40
C LEU A 52 11.68 -15.67 13.81
N ALA A 53 12.50 -14.63 13.82
CA ALA A 53 13.82 -14.65 13.17
C ALA A 53 14.72 -15.81 13.62
N ASP A 54 14.67 -16.19 14.89
CA ASP A 54 15.48 -17.27 15.44
C ASP A 54 14.98 -18.67 15.04
N LYS A 55 13.80 -18.74 14.41
CA LYS A 55 13.16 -19.95 13.85
C LYS A 55 13.13 -19.97 12.33
N VAL A 56 13.86 -19.06 11.67
CA VAL A 56 13.96 -19.02 10.19
C VAL A 56 15.23 -19.72 9.77
N GLU A 57 15.09 -20.71 8.92
CA GLU A 57 16.18 -21.46 8.28
C GLU A 57 16.00 -21.47 6.76
N SER A 58 16.95 -21.99 6.01
CA SER A 58 16.84 -22.19 4.57
C SER A 58 17.53 -23.46 4.13
N THR A 59 16.95 -24.10 3.12
CA THR A 59 17.58 -25.15 2.32
C THR A 59 18.03 -24.57 0.96
N ASP A 60 18.42 -25.43 0.03
CA ASP A 60 18.80 -25.00 -1.32
C ASP A 60 17.62 -24.44 -2.12
N ASP A 61 16.37 -24.81 -1.77
CA ASP A 61 15.18 -24.49 -2.54
C ASP A 61 13.95 -24.09 -1.68
N SER A 62 14.16 -23.88 -0.38
CA SER A 62 13.06 -23.57 0.55
C SER A 62 13.50 -22.61 1.65
N ILE A 63 12.53 -21.93 2.27
CA ILE A 63 12.65 -21.27 3.56
C ILE A 63 11.83 -22.07 4.57
N ILE A 64 12.41 -22.33 5.75
CA ILE A 64 11.72 -22.97 6.86
C ILE A 64 11.47 -21.92 7.94
N VAL A 65 10.22 -21.76 8.36
CA VAL A 65 9.83 -20.83 9.43
C VAL A 65 9.03 -21.58 10.48
N ASP A 66 9.51 -21.58 11.70
CA ASP A 66 8.89 -22.30 12.85
C ASP A 66 8.54 -23.77 12.51
N GLY A 67 9.45 -24.44 11.80
CA GLY A 67 9.33 -25.83 11.35
C GLY A 67 8.47 -26.04 10.10
N LYS A 68 7.80 -25.02 9.59
CA LYS A 68 7.03 -25.10 8.33
C LYS A 68 7.91 -24.75 7.14
N GLU A 69 8.04 -25.67 6.22
CA GLU A 69 8.76 -25.49 4.97
C GLU A 69 7.91 -24.78 3.91
N ILE A 70 8.47 -23.74 3.28
CA ILE A 70 7.86 -22.98 2.20
C ILE A 70 8.79 -23.04 0.99
N LYS A 71 8.29 -23.66 -0.09
CA LYS A 71 9.04 -23.82 -1.33
C LYS A 71 9.32 -22.47 -1.98
N ILE A 72 10.55 -22.30 -2.46
CA ILE A 72 10.98 -21.15 -3.27
C ILE A 72 11.10 -21.62 -4.72
N TYR A 73 10.29 -21.03 -5.57
CA TYR A 73 10.43 -21.13 -7.01
C TYR A 73 11.32 -20.00 -7.54
N ALA A 74 12.07 -20.23 -8.59
CA ALA A 74 12.99 -19.26 -9.21
C ALA A 74 12.65 -19.08 -10.70
N MET A 75 11.37 -18.88 -11.00
CA MET A 75 10.86 -18.80 -12.37
C MET A 75 10.63 -17.34 -12.77
N ALA A 76 11.21 -16.93 -13.91
CA ALA A 76 11.06 -15.57 -14.42
C ALA A 76 9.69 -15.33 -15.08
N LYS A 77 9.05 -16.38 -15.59
CA LYS A 77 7.77 -16.30 -16.26
C LYS A 77 6.67 -16.84 -15.36
N ALA A 78 5.66 -16.03 -15.13
CA ALA A 78 4.56 -16.36 -14.22
C ALA A 78 3.71 -17.53 -14.72
N GLU A 79 3.56 -17.68 -16.03
CA GLU A 79 2.81 -18.78 -16.66
C GLU A 79 3.43 -20.15 -16.48
N GLU A 80 4.72 -20.24 -16.10
CA GLU A 80 5.43 -21.48 -15.84
C GLU A 80 5.34 -21.95 -14.38
N LEU A 81 4.74 -21.12 -13.50
CA LEU A 81 4.62 -21.41 -12.08
C LEU A 81 3.51 -22.46 -11.80
N PRO A 82 3.70 -23.40 -10.87
CA PRO A 82 2.78 -24.53 -10.67
C PRO A 82 1.59 -24.18 -9.76
N TRP A 83 1.01 -22.98 -9.91
CA TRP A 83 -0.06 -22.52 -9.00
C TRP A 83 -1.28 -23.44 -8.93
N GLY A 84 -1.68 -24.00 -10.07
CA GLY A 84 -2.78 -24.95 -10.13
C GLY A 84 -2.47 -26.28 -9.45
N GLU A 85 -1.24 -26.78 -9.60
CA GLU A 85 -0.81 -28.07 -9.03
C GLU A 85 -0.77 -28.03 -7.50
N ILE A 86 -0.38 -26.87 -6.92
CA ILE A 86 -0.29 -26.69 -5.46
C ILE A 86 -1.51 -26.00 -4.86
N GLY A 87 -2.59 -25.81 -5.63
CA GLY A 87 -3.88 -25.32 -5.16
C GLY A 87 -3.86 -23.87 -4.63
N VAL A 88 -3.20 -22.94 -5.34
CA VAL A 88 -3.12 -21.54 -4.92
C VAL A 88 -4.46 -20.83 -5.13
N ASP A 89 -5.07 -20.35 -4.06
CA ASP A 89 -6.27 -19.51 -4.14
C ASP A 89 -5.93 -18.08 -4.61
N VAL A 90 -4.94 -17.46 -3.98
CA VAL A 90 -4.55 -16.07 -4.29
C VAL A 90 -3.05 -15.98 -4.51
N VAL A 91 -2.65 -15.37 -5.62
CA VAL A 91 -1.27 -14.89 -5.81
C VAL A 91 -1.19 -13.43 -5.39
N LEU A 92 -0.26 -13.14 -4.49
CA LEU A 92 0.18 -11.78 -4.19
C LEU A 92 1.33 -11.42 -5.11
N GLU A 93 1.07 -10.51 -6.07
CA GLU A 93 2.06 -10.04 -7.05
C GLU A 93 2.83 -8.81 -6.52
N CYS A 94 4.09 -9.01 -6.15
CA CYS A 94 4.96 -8.01 -5.54
C CYS A 94 6.24 -7.71 -6.34
N THR A 95 6.37 -8.22 -7.58
CA THR A 95 7.60 -8.03 -8.38
C THR A 95 7.71 -6.65 -9.00
N GLY A 96 6.57 -5.98 -9.23
CA GLY A 96 6.49 -4.75 -9.99
C GLY A 96 6.59 -4.92 -11.51
N PHE A 97 6.62 -6.15 -12.03
CA PHE A 97 6.64 -6.46 -13.47
C PHE A 97 5.25 -6.75 -14.04
N TYR A 98 4.37 -7.39 -13.27
CA TYR A 98 3.02 -7.78 -13.68
C TYR A 98 1.98 -6.75 -13.20
N THR A 99 2.18 -5.47 -13.52
CA THR A 99 1.39 -4.34 -13.03
C THR A 99 0.29 -3.91 -14.02
N SER A 100 -0.37 -4.86 -14.68
CA SER A 100 -1.58 -4.65 -15.49
C SER A 100 -2.42 -5.92 -15.49
N LYS A 101 -3.72 -5.80 -15.78
CA LYS A 101 -4.62 -6.96 -15.87
C LYS A 101 -4.07 -8.01 -16.83
N ALA A 102 -3.68 -7.59 -18.04
CA ALA A 102 -3.18 -8.49 -19.07
C ALA A 102 -1.94 -9.28 -18.61
N LYS A 103 -0.97 -8.61 -17.97
CA LYS A 103 0.24 -9.27 -17.48
C LYS A 103 -0.05 -10.18 -16.28
N ALA A 104 -0.80 -9.69 -15.29
CA ALA A 104 -1.08 -10.44 -14.08
C ALA A 104 -1.97 -11.66 -14.31
N SER A 105 -2.76 -11.68 -15.40
CA SER A 105 -3.53 -12.85 -15.83
C SER A 105 -2.67 -14.07 -16.16
N ALA A 106 -1.35 -13.91 -16.35
CA ALA A 106 -0.41 -15.02 -16.45
C ALA A 106 -0.44 -15.94 -15.21
N HIS A 107 -0.66 -15.39 -14.02
CA HIS A 107 -0.83 -16.18 -12.81
C HIS A 107 -2.15 -16.99 -12.80
N VAL A 108 -3.21 -16.42 -13.37
CA VAL A 108 -4.48 -17.15 -13.54
C VAL A 108 -4.32 -18.26 -14.56
N ALA A 109 -3.60 -18.01 -15.67
CA ALA A 109 -3.26 -19.04 -16.66
C ALA A 109 -2.40 -20.17 -16.06
N ALA A 110 -1.57 -19.86 -15.06
CA ALA A 110 -0.80 -20.84 -14.28
C ALA A 110 -1.63 -21.59 -13.23
N GLY A 111 -2.94 -21.31 -13.12
CA GLY A 111 -3.87 -22.01 -12.26
C GLY A 111 -4.20 -21.38 -10.92
N ALA A 112 -3.76 -20.15 -10.65
CA ALA A 112 -4.23 -19.41 -9.49
C ALA A 112 -5.69 -18.97 -9.67
N ARG A 113 -6.49 -19.03 -8.61
CA ARG A 113 -7.90 -18.60 -8.69
C ARG A 113 -8.01 -17.08 -8.78
N LYS A 114 -7.19 -16.35 -8.03
CA LYS A 114 -7.23 -14.88 -7.92
C LYS A 114 -5.83 -14.28 -7.84
N VAL A 115 -5.70 -13.00 -8.22
CA VAL A 115 -4.43 -12.26 -8.16
C VAL A 115 -4.65 -10.89 -7.54
N VAL A 116 -3.82 -10.52 -6.56
CA VAL A 116 -3.76 -9.18 -5.98
C VAL A 116 -2.44 -8.53 -6.37
N ILE A 117 -2.49 -7.45 -7.15
CA ILE A 117 -1.31 -6.70 -7.58
C ILE A 117 -0.98 -5.65 -6.51
N SER A 118 0.25 -5.67 -6.00
CA SER A 118 0.73 -4.73 -4.97
C SER A 118 1.18 -3.38 -5.54
N ALA A 119 0.51 -2.89 -6.57
CA ALA A 119 0.81 -1.62 -7.23
C ALA A 119 -0.41 -1.09 -7.98
N PRO A 120 -0.46 0.21 -8.35
CA PRO A 120 -1.41 0.71 -9.33
C PRO A 120 -1.27 -0.04 -10.66
N ALA A 121 -2.38 -0.50 -11.24
CA ALA A 121 -2.35 -1.43 -12.36
C ALA A 121 -3.24 -1.04 -13.56
N GLY A 122 -3.62 0.23 -13.67
CA GLY A 122 -4.49 0.74 -14.73
C GLY A 122 -5.93 0.91 -14.29
N SER A 123 -6.84 1.11 -15.25
CA SER A 123 -8.27 1.33 -15.02
C SER A 123 -9.17 0.21 -15.57
N ASP A 124 -8.56 -0.84 -16.11
CA ASP A 124 -9.25 -2.00 -16.70
C ASP A 124 -9.46 -3.16 -15.70
N LEU A 125 -9.16 -2.92 -14.42
CA LEU A 125 -9.38 -3.83 -13.30
C LEU A 125 -9.76 -3.04 -12.04
N PRO A 126 -10.45 -3.68 -11.06
CA PRO A 126 -10.78 -3.03 -9.80
C PRO A 126 -9.53 -2.54 -9.06
N THR A 127 -9.55 -1.28 -8.64
CA THR A 127 -8.55 -0.69 -7.74
C THR A 127 -9.17 -0.55 -6.35
N ILE A 128 -8.61 -1.26 -5.36
CA ILE A 128 -9.22 -1.45 -4.06
C ILE A 128 -8.40 -0.79 -2.96
N VAL A 129 -9.12 -0.06 -2.10
CA VAL A 129 -8.68 0.37 -0.78
C VAL A 129 -9.61 -0.27 0.25
N TYR A 130 -9.05 -1.11 1.12
CA TYR A 130 -9.84 -1.82 2.13
C TYR A 130 -10.57 -0.83 3.06
N ASN A 131 -11.79 -1.15 3.44
CA ASN A 131 -12.72 -0.29 4.20
C ASN A 131 -13.18 1.01 3.50
N VAL A 132 -12.82 1.21 2.23
CA VAL A 132 -13.37 2.30 1.39
C VAL A 132 -14.27 1.72 0.31
N ASN A 133 -13.73 0.88 -0.58
CA ASN A 133 -14.49 0.34 -1.72
C ASN A 133 -14.35 -1.19 -1.91
N HIS A 134 -13.78 -1.93 -0.94
CA HIS A 134 -13.58 -3.38 -1.06
C HIS A 134 -14.89 -4.16 -1.27
N LYS A 135 -16.03 -3.62 -0.79
CA LYS A 135 -17.37 -4.22 -0.97
C LYS A 135 -17.87 -4.17 -2.42
N ASN A 136 -17.19 -3.44 -3.30
CA ASN A 136 -17.49 -3.42 -4.73
C ASN A 136 -16.95 -4.66 -5.47
N LEU A 137 -16.08 -5.45 -4.82
CA LEU A 137 -15.57 -6.70 -5.37
C LEU A 137 -16.67 -7.76 -5.44
N THR A 138 -16.60 -8.56 -6.49
CA THR A 138 -17.51 -9.69 -6.74
C THR A 138 -16.73 -11.00 -6.86
N ALA A 139 -17.44 -12.11 -6.84
CA ALA A 139 -16.86 -13.44 -7.07
C ALA A 139 -16.22 -13.59 -8.47
N GLU A 140 -16.72 -12.84 -9.46
CA GLU A 140 -16.25 -12.88 -10.85
C GLU A 140 -14.90 -12.15 -11.05
N ASP A 141 -14.52 -11.29 -10.11
CA ASP A 141 -13.22 -10.62 -10.17
C ASP A 141 -12.09 -11.64 -9.95
N THR A 142 -11.12 -11.67 -10.84
CA THR A 142 -9.98 -12.58 -10.76
C THR A 142 -8.65 -11.86 -10.55
N VAL A 143 -8.53 -10.61 -11.03
CA VAL A 143 -7.31 -9.79 -10.91
C VAL A 143 -7.68 -8.40 -10.42
N ILE A 144 -7.09 -7.98 -9.31
CA ILE A 144 -7.34 -6.66 -8.72
C ILE A 144 -6.02 -5.95 -8.39
N SER A 145 -6.10 -4.63 -8.25
CA SER A 145 -5.02 -3.79 -7.71
C SER A 145 -5.33 -3.39 -6.28
N ALA A 146 -4.39 -3.55 -5.37
CA ALA A 146 -4.46 -3.00 -4.01
C ALA A 146 -4.04 -1.50 -3.95
N ALA A 147 -4.08 -0.80 -5.07
CA ALA A 147 -3.70 0.60 -5.22
C ALA A 147 -2.23 0.89 -4.81
N SER A 148 -1.94 2.10 -4.37
CA SER A 148 -0.64 2.49 -3.81
C SER A 148 -0.73 2.78 -2.31
N CYS A 149 0.40 2.83 -1.62
CA CYS A 149 0.46 3.23 -0.21
C CYS A 149 -0.16 4.62 0.02
N THR A 150 0.14 5.58 -0.83
CA THR A 150 -0.41 6.94 -0.75
C THR A 150 -1.92 6.97 -1.02
N THR A 151 -2.42 6.16 -1.99
CA THR A 151 -3.87 6.05 -2.23
C THR A 151 -4.59 5.43 -1.02
N ASN A 152 -4.00 4.43 -0.38
CA ASN A 152 -4.55 3.81 0.84
C ASN A 152 -4.57 4.78 2.03
N CYS A 153 -3.64 5.73 2.10
CA CYS A 153 -3.66 6.77 3.11
C CYS A 153 -4.69 7.88 2.79
N LEU A 154 -4.72 8.34 1.53
CA LEU A 154 -5.59 9.43 1.11
C LEU A 154 -7.07 9.07 1.12
N ALA A 155 -7.44 7.87 0.65
CA ALA A 155 -8.83 7.53 0.36
C ALA A 155 -9.77 7.60 1.59
N PRO A 156 -9.48 7.00 2.75
CA PRO A 156 -10.39 7.07 3.89
C PRO A 156 -10.55 8.51 4.41
N MET A 157 -9.47 9.28 4.46
CA MET A 157 -9.50 10.68 4.87
C MET A 157 -10.29 11.56 3.89
N ALA A 158 -10.06 11.40 2.60
CA ALA A 158 -10.81 12.13 1.56
C ALA A 158 -12.29 11.74 1.55
N LYS A 159 -12.61 10.45 1.78
CA LYS A 159 -13.98 9.99 1.88
C LYS A 159 -14.69 10.62 3.07
N ALA A 160 -14.11 10.58 4.26
CA ALA A 160 -14.70 11.15 5.46
C ALA A 160 -14.93 12.67 5.34
N LEU A 161 -14.00 13.41 4.73
CA LEU A 161 -14.17 14.83 4.46
C LEU A 161 -15.28 15.08 3.42
N ASN A 162 -15.34 14.31 2.34
CA ASN A 162 -16.35 14.47 1.30
C ASN A 162 -17.74 14.09 1.78
N ASP A 163 -17.86 13.11 2.68
CA ASP A 163 -19.13 12.71 3.30
C ASP A 163 -19.65 13.79 4.28
N LEU A 164 -18.74 14.52 4.97
CA LEU A 164 -19.09 15.67 5.82
C LEU A 164 -19.51 16.87 4.99
N ALA A 165 -18.70 17.24 4.01
CA ALA A 165 -18.91 18.40 3.15
C ALA A 165 -18.30 18.11 1.75
N PRO A 166 -19.13 18.14 0.68
CA PRO A 166 -18.68 17.74 -0.65
C PRO A 166 -17.45 18.52 -1.12
N ILE A 167 -16.39 17.80 -1.49
CA ILE A 167 -15.17 18.37 -2.03
C ILE A 167 -15.44 18.89 -3.45
N LYS A 168 -15.12 20.17 -3.69
CA LYS A 168 -15.19 20.83 -4.99
C LYS A 168 -13.90 20.66 -5.78
N SER A 169 -12.78 20.91 -5.12
CA SER A 169 -11.43 20.77 -5.67
C SER A 169 -10.42 20.61 -4.53
N GLY A 170 -9.24 20.10 -4.85
CA GLY A 170 -8.19 20.01 -3.84
C GLY A 170 -6.83 19.65 -4.42
N ILE A 171 -5.82 19.90 -3.59
CA ILE A 171 -4.44 19.51 -3.84
C ILE A 171 -4.00 18.56 -2.73
N MET A 172 -3.58 17.36 -3.12
CA MET A 172 -2.94 16.45 -2.19
C MET A 172 -1.42 16.52 -2.34
N GLN A 173 -0.72 16.51 -1.24
CA GLN A 173 0.72 16.39 -1.22
C GLN A 173 1.11 15.22 -0.31
N THR A 174 2.12 14.46 -0.71
CA THR A 174 2.72 13.50 0.20
C THR A 174 4.19 13.83 0.44
N ILE A 175 4.54 13.94 1.71
CA ILE A 175 5.93 13.94 2.16
C ILE A 175 6.27 12.48 2.43
N HIS A 176 7.02 11.88 1.52
CA HIS A 176 7.15 10.44 1.41
C HIS A 176 8.58 9.99 1.69
N ALA A 177 8.72 8.92 2.47
CA ALA A 177 10.00 8.27 2.64
C ALA A 177 10.59 7.81 1.29
N TYR A 178 11.91 7.71 1.18
CA TYR A 178 12.52 7.14 -0.02
C TYR A 178 12.17 5.65 -0.16
N THR A 179 12.20 5.15 -1.37
CA THR A 179 11.88 3.74 -1.69
C THR A 179 12.95 3.15 -2.61
N GLY A 180 12.96 1.82 -2.75
CA GLY A 180 13.98 1.09 -3.50
C GLY A 180 14.01 1.36 -5.02
N ASP A 181 13.13 2.21 -5.53
CA ASP A 181 13.18 2.70 -6.92
C ASP A 181 14.05 3.96 -7.09
N GLN A 182 14.54 4.53 -5.99
CA GLN A 182 15.52 5.61 -5.97
C GLN A 182 16.94 5.05 -5.84
N MET A 183 17.93 5.85 -6.25
CA MET A 183 19.33 5.47 -6.15
C MET A 183 19.89 5.77 -4.77
N THR A 184 20.76 4.90 -4.25
CA THR A 184 21.49 5.14 -2.99
C THR A 184 22.50 6.28 -3.17
N LEU A 185 23.30 6.23 -4.22
CA LEU A 185 24.16 7.30 -4.72
C LEU A 185 23.70 7.72 -6.11
N ASP A 186 24.17 8.87 -6.61
CA ASP A 186 23.84 9.33 -7.96
C ASP A 186 24.17 8.26 -9.00
N GLY A 187 23.19 7.86 -9.79
CA GLY A 187 23.34 6.82 -10.79
C GLY A 187 22.10 6.67 -11.67
N PRO A 188 22.18 5.93 -12.79
CA PRO A 188 21.09 5.79 -13.73
C PRO A 188 19.93 4.98 -13.13
N GLN A 189 18.77 5.60 -13.02
CA GLN A 189 17.55 4.95 -12.57
C GLN A 189 16.92 4.14 -13.73
N ARG A 190 16.37 2.95 -13.44
CA ARG A 190 15.90 1.97 -14.44
C ARG A 190 14.89 2.51 -15.47
N LYS A 191 14.07 3.50 -15.08
CA LYS A 191 13.04 4.10 -15.93
C LYS A 191 13.45 5.46 -16.49
N GLY A 192 14.71 5.89 -16.26
CA GLY A 192 15.25 7.14 -16.75
C GLY A 192 14.74 8.40 -16.03
N ASP A 193 14.17 8.27 -14.84
CA ASP A 193 13.75 9.42 -14.03
C ASP A 193 14.99 10.13 -13.48
N LEU A 194 15.25 11.36 -13.96
CA LEU A 194 16.44 12.14 -13.61
C LEU A 194 16.48 12.53 -12.12
N ARG A 195 15.34 12.79 -11.49
CA ARG A 195 15.27 13.12 -10.06
C ARG A 195 15.49 11.91 -9.18
N ARG A 196 14.90 10.76 -9.51
CA ARG A 196 15.10 9.50 -8.79
C ARG A 196 16.48 8.89 -9.00
N SER A 197 17.24 9.41 -9.97
CA SER A 197 18.66 9.09 -10.21
C SER A 197 19.60 9.72 -9.17
N ARG A 198 19.10 10.62 -8.34
CA ARG A 198 19.91 11.29 -7.30
C ARG A 198 19.85 10.52 -5.98
N ALA A 199 20.89 10.70 -5.17
CA ALA A 199 21.06 10.04 -3.88
C ALA A 199 19.86 10.30 -2.94
N ALA A 200 19.17 9.22 -2.55
CA ALA A 200 17.92 9.28 -1.82
C ALA A 200 18.05 9.79 -0.38
N ALA A 201 19.15 9.44 0.29
CA ALA A 201 19.32 9.67 1.73
C ALA A 201 19.79 11.10 2.09
N ILE A 202 20.04 11.98 1.09
CA ILE A 202 20.55 13.34 1.32
C ILE A 202 19.78 14.43 0.54
N ASN A 203 18.73 14.04 -0.21
CA ASN A 203 17.98 14.98 -1.04
C ASN A 203 16.49 14.97 -0.75
N ILE A 204 15.85 16.12 -0.85
CA ILE A 204 14.41 16.24 -1.09
C ILE A 204 14.22 16.07 -2.60
N VAL A 205 13.47 15.05 -3.02
CA VAL A 205 13.30 14.69 -4.42
C VAL A 205 11.84 14.90 -4.84
N PRO A 206 11.52 15.96 -5.61
CA PRO A 206 10.17 16.16 -6.14
C PRO A 206 9.79 15.03 -7.11
N ASN A 207 8.59 14.52 -6.95
CA ASN A 207 8.05 13.43 -7.78
C ASN A 207 6.59 13.68 -8.15
N SER A 208 6.17 13.11 -9.25
CA SER A 208 4.76 12.95 -9.53
C SER A 208 4.16 11.84 -8.65
N THR A 209 2.87 11.94 -8.35
CA THR A 209 2.10 10.88 -7.73
C THR A 209 0.85 10.58 -8.54
N GLY A 210 0.55 9.31 -8.73
CA GLY A 210 -0.70 8.86 -9.34
C GLY A 210 -1.87 8.81 -8.36
N ALA A 211 -1.64 9.06 -7.07
CA ALA A 211 -2.67 8.88 -6.03
C ALA A 211 -3.89 9.80 -6.24
N ALA A 212 -3.68 11.05 -6.64
CA ALA A 212 -4.77 11.99 -6.93
C ALA A 212 -5.66 11.54 -8.11
N LYS A 213 -5.07 10.89 -9.13
CA LYS A 213 -5.85 10.31 -10.24
C LYS A 213 -6.52 9.00 -9.81
N ALA A 214 -5.81 8.18 -9.05
CA ALA A 214 -6.32 6.89 -8.59
C ALA A 214 -7.49 7.04 -7.62
N ILE A 215 -7.64 8.19 -6.95
CA ILE A 215 -8.74 8.41 -6.02
C ILE A 215 -10.11 8.30 -6.72
N GLY A 216 -10.23 8.73 -7.97
CA GLY A 216 -11.47 8.61 -8.75
C GLY A 216 -11.85 7.16 -9.10
N LEU A 217 -10.89 6.21 -9.06
CA LEU A 217 -11.15 4.78 -9.23
C LEU A 217 -11.69 4.15 -7.92
N VAL A 218 -11.40 4.77 -6.78
CA VAL A 218 -11.79 4.29 -5.44
C VAL A 218 -13.04 5.01 -4.93
N ILE A 219 -13.13 6.32 -5.18
CA ILE A 219 -14.22 7.21 -4.80
C ILE A 219 -14.65 7.98 -6.07
N PRO A 220 -15.62 7.47 -6.84
CA PRO A 220 -16.01 8.05 -8.14
C PRO A 220 -16.40 9.53 -8.07
N GLU A 221 -16.99 9.98 -6.95
CA GLU A 221 -17.41 11.36 -6.72
C GLU A 221 -16.23 12.36 -6.69
N LEU A 222 -15.02 11.87 -6.46
CA LEU A 222 -13.78 12.67 -6.45
C LEU A 222 -13.03 12.63 -7.79
N ASN A 223 -13.58 11.97 -8.81
CA ASN A 223 -12.93 11.90 -10.11
C ASN A 223 -12.74 13.31 -10.72
N GLY A 224 -11.49 13.65 -11.04
CA GLY A 224 -11.13 14.94 -11.63
C GLY A 224 -11.09 16.13 -10.65
N LYS A 225 -11.44 15.94 -9.37
CA LYS A 225 -11.45 17.02 -8.36
C LYS A 225 -10.11 17.23 -7.67
N LEU A 226 -9.23 16.24 -7.68
CA LEU A 226 -7.95 16.30 -6.98
C LEU A 226 -6.77 16.28 -7.95
N ILE A 227 -5.78 17.12 -7.69
CA ILE A 227 -4.42 17.02 -8.25
C ILE A 227 -3.43 16.70 -7.14
N GLY A 228 -2.21 16.27 -7.49
CA GLY A 228 -1.27 15.90 -6.44
C GLY A 228 0.18 15.85 -6.85
N ALA A 229 1.04 16.01 -5.85
CA ALA A 229 2.49 15.92 -5.93
C ALA A 229 3.08 15.12 -4.77
N ALA A 230 4.32 14.69 -4.92
CA ALA A 230 5.09 14.01 -3.88
C ALA A 230 6.44 14.69 -3.69
N GLN A 231 6.90 14.74 -2.44
CA GLN A 231 8.28 15.08 -2.08
C GLN A 231 8.89 13.87 -1.38
N ARG A 232 9.89 13.23 -1.98
CA ARG A 232 10.65 12.18 -1.31
C ARG A 232 11.69 12.82 -0.40
N VAL A 233 11.75 12.36 0.85
CA VAL A 233 12.61 12.91 1.90
C VAL A 233 13.56 11.86 2.45
N PRO A 234 14.67 12.25 3.12
CA PRO A 234 15.69 11.34 3.66
C PRO A 234 15.24 10.56 4.90
N THR A 235 14.11 9.87 4.82
CA THR A 235 13.61 8.93 5.86
C THR A 235 13.39 7.56 5.24
N PRO A 236 13.71 6.45 5.94
CA PRO A 236 13.63 5.10 5.37
C PRO A 236 12.19 4.58 5.26
N THR A 237 11.31 4.99 6.18
CA THR A 237 9.88 4.72 6.20
C THR A 237 9.17 5.72 7.09
N GLY A 238 7.85 5.78 7.06
CA GLY A 238 7.06 6.82 7.71
C GLY A 238 6.85 8.03 6.80
N SER A 239 5.62 8.19 6.33
CA SER A 239 5.21 9.21 5.36
C SER A 239 3.94 9.90 5.83
N THR A 240 3.66 11.08 5.29
CA THR A 240 2.42 11.80 5.56
C THR A 240 1.76 12.26 4.26
N THR A 241 0.43 12.23 4.24
CA THR A 241 -0.39 12.80 3.17
C THR A 241 -1.15 14.00 3.70
N ILE A 242 -1.02 15.13 3.02
CA ILE A 242 -1.71 16.38 3.27
C ILE A 242 -2.74 16.56 2.16
N LEU A 243 -4.00 16.75 2.51
CA LEU A 243 -5.06 17.13 1.59
C LEU A 243 -5.55 18.53 1.95
N THR A 244 -5.33 19.49 1.06
CA THR A 244 -5.94 20.82 1.13
C THR A 244 -7.06 20.85 0.11
N ALA A 245 -8.30 21.04 0.56
CA ALA A 245 -9.49 20.96 -0.29
C ALA A 245 -10.46 22.10 -0.02
N VAL A 246 -11.09 22.58 -1.08
CA VAL A 246 -12.25 23.47 -0.98
C VAL A 246 -13.49 22.60 -0.90
N VAL A 247 -14.27 22.74 0.16
CA VAL A 247 -15.51 22.02 0.42
C VAL A 247 -16.73 22.93 0.36
N GLU A 248 -17.91 22.36 0.16
CA GLU A 248 -19.18 23.09 0.18
C GLU A 248 -19.57 23.46 1.59
N GLY A 249 -20.15 24.66 1.75
CA GLY A 249 -20.66 25.13 3.04
C GLY A 249 -19.60 25.58 4.02
N ALA A 250 -20.04 25.84 5.24
CA ALA A 250 -19.19 26.20 6.37
C ALA A 250 -18.93 24.96 7.23
N VAL A 251 -17.68 24.70 7.56
CA VAL A 251 -17.26 23.67 8.50
C VAL A 251 -16.25 24.23 9.48
N THR A 252 -16.17 23.66 10.67
CA THR A 252 -15.21 24.00 11.71
C THR A 252 -14.19 22.89 11.92
N VAL A 253 -13.07 23.19 12.59
CA VAL A 253 -12.05 22.20 12.96
C VAL A 253 -12.69 21.06 13.77
N ASP A 254 -13.55 21.38 14.72
CA ASP A 254 -14.20 20.39 15.59
C ASP A 254 -15.14 19.46 14.80
N GLU A 255 -15.89 19.99 13.84
CA GLU A 255 -16.77 19.18 12.97
C GLU A 255 -15.95 18.26 12.07
N VAL A 256 -14.86 18.74 11.47
CA VAL A 256 -13.95 17.92 10.66
C VAL A 256 -13.32 16.82 11.51
N ASN A 257 -12.78 17.15 12.67
CA ASN A 257 -12.17 16.16 13.57
C ASN A 257 -13.20 15.14 14.09
N ALA A 258 -14.41 15.57 14.38
CA ALA A 258 -15.51 14.68 14.81
C ALA A 258 -15.90 13.71 13.68
N ALA A 259 -16.00 14.18 12.43
CA ALA A 259 -16.29 13.34 11.28
C ALA A 259 -15.18 12.29 11.04
N MET A 260 -13.91 12.70 11.11
CA MET A 260 -12.77 11.78 10.99
C MET A 260 -12.77 10.73 12.10
N LYS A 261 -13.06 11.13 13.35
CA LYS A 261 -13.16 10.22 14.49
C LYS A 261 -14.32 9.22 14.32
N ALA A 262 -15.44 9.67 13.82
CA ALA A 262 -16.61 8.82 13.55
C ALA A 262 -16.36 7.82 12.41
N ALA A 263 -15.50 8.18 11.44
CA ALA A 263 -15.08 7.32 10.33
C ALA A 263 -13.97 6.32 10.69
N ALA A 264 -13.45 6.33 11.93
CA ALA A 264 -12.36 5.46 12.36
C ALA A 264 -12.76 3.98 12.29
N THR A 265 -11.81 3.16 11.83
CA THR A 265 -11.96 1.70 11.66
C THR A 265 -10.61 1.02 11.97
N GLU A 266 -10.53 -0.29 11.79
CA GLU A 266 -9.24 -1.03 11.85
C GLU A 266 -8.23 -0.58 10.79
N SER A 267 -8.69 0.10 9.73
CA SER A 267 -7.89 0.60 8.60
C SER A 267 -7.63 2.09 8.65
N PHE A 268 -8.48 2.84 9.33
CA PHE A 268 -8.41 4.30 9.45
C PHE A 268 -8.38 4.69 10.93
N GLY A 269 -7.19 5.03 11.42
CA GLY A 269 -6.97 5.43 12.80
C GLY A 269 -7.20 6.92 13.03
N TYR A 270 -7.36 7.29 14.29
CA TYR A 270 -7.51 8.69 14.74
C TYR A 270 -6.49 8.98 15.85
N ASN A 271 -5.71 10.04 15.69
CA ASN A 271 -4.64 10.44 16.59
C ASN A 271 -4.83 11.88 17.11
N THR A 272 -4.49 12.10 18.36
CA THR A 272 -4.49 13.40 19.04
C THR A 272 -3.15 13.79 19.65
N ASP A 273 -2.14 12.91 19.52
CA ASP A 273 -0.80 13.14 20.02
C ASP A 273 0.05 13.86 18.96
N GLU A 274 1.03 14.63 19.41
CA GLU A 274 1.99 15.33 18.54
C GLU A 274 3.08 14.35 18.07
N ILE A 275 2.76 13.50 17.09
CA ILE A 275 3.63 12.45 16.55
C ILE A 275 4.46 12.92 15.36
N VAL A 276 5.52 12.18 15.08
CA VAL A 276 6.41 12.35 13.91
C VAL A 276 6.55 11.04 13.13
N SER A 277 7.23 11.07 11.99
CA SER A 277 7.31 9.95 11.06
C SER A 277 7.88 8.65 11.65
N SER A 278 8.75 8.72 12.66
CA SER A 278 9.30 7.53 13.32
C SER A 278 8.27 6.80 14.20
N ASP A 279 7.25 7.49 14.69
CA ASP A 279 6.23 6.93 15.58
C ASP A 279 5.23 6.04 14.83
N VAL A 280 5.17 6.17 13.51
CA VAL A 280 4.25 5.36 12.67
C VAL A 280 4.92 4.14 12.05
N ILE A 281 6.20 3.88 12.36
CA ILE A 281 6.91 2.69 11.86
C ILE A 281 6.28 1.42 12.43
N GLY A 282 5.96 0.48 11.54
CA GLY A 282 5.30 -0.78 11.90
C GLY A 282 3.79 -0.67 12.11
N MET A 283 3.21 0.52 11.95
CA MET A 283 1.78 0.76 12.10
C MET A 283 0.96 -0.06 11.09
N ARG A 284 -0.24 -0.51 11.50
CA ARG A 284 -1.15 -1.31 10.68
C ARG A 284 -2.36 -0.57 10.15
N PHE A 285 -2.63 0.65 10.59
CA PHE A 285 -3.62 1.49 9.93
C PHE A 285 -3.14 1.86 8.53
N GLY A 286 -4.00 1.77 7.52
CA GLY A 286 -3.70 2.24 6.18
C GLY A 286 -3.50 3.76 6.14
N SER A 287 -4.17 4.45 7.05
CA SER A 287 -4.15 5.89 7.24
C SER A 287 -4.39 6.19 8.72
N LEU A 288 -3.57 7.01 9.33
CA LEU A 288 -3.75 7.50 10.71
C LEU A 288 -3.99 9.01 10.66
N PHE A 289 -5.24 9.41 10.81
CA PHE A 289 -5.61 10.83 10.80
C PHE A 289 -5.00 11.56 12.01
N ASP A 290 -4.43 12.73 11.76
CA ASP A 290 -3.81 13.57 12.77
C ASP A 290 -4.70 14.80 13.06
N ALA A 291 -5.46 14.73 14.13
CA ALA A 291 -6.39 15.78 14.53
C ALA A 291 -5.68 17.10 14.96
N THR A 292 -4.39 17.02 15.27
CA THR A 292 -3.59 18.21 15.66
C THR A 292 -3.22 19.09 14.47
N GLN A 293 -3.35 18.56 13.22
CA GLN A 293 -2.94 19.22 11.99
C GLN A 293 -4.13 19.75 11.15
N THR A 294 -5.35 19.65 11.66
CA THR A 294 -6.54 20.16 10.96
C THR A 294 -6.55 21.66 10.93
N MET A 295 -6.67 22.26 9.75
CA MET A 295 -6.84 23.71 9.55
C MET A 295 -8.07 23.98 8.71
N VAL A 296 -8.78 25.08 9.04
CA VAL A 296 -10.01 25.48 8.37
C VAL A 296 -9.98 26.99 8.12
N LEU A 297 -10.26 27.40 6.89
CA LEU A 297 -10.35 28.80 6.47
C LEU A 297 -11.68 29.04 5.74
N PRO A 298 -12.65 29.74 6.34
CA PRO A 298 -13.87 30.16 5.64
C PRO A 298 -13.54 31.07 4.45
N LEU A 299 -14.25 30.88 3.32
CA LEU A 299 -14.11 31.70 2.12
C LEU A 299 -15.38 32.53 1.89
N ASP A 300 -15.22 33.70 1.25
CA ASP A 300 -16.32 34.66 1.05
C ASP A 300 -17.49 34.18 0.14
N ASN A 301 -17.27 33.06 -0.57
CA ASN A 301 -18.23 32.50 -1.53
C ASN A 301 -19.12 31.38 -0.98
N GLY A 302 -19.17 31.22 0.34
CA GLY A 302 -19.98 30.17 0.98
C GLY A 302 -19.32 28.77 0.92
N THR A 303 -18.02 28.70 0.68
CA THR A 303 -17.22 27.48 0.76
C THR A 303 -16.19 27.59 1.88
N THR A 304 -15.50 26.50 2.18
CA THR A 304 -14.44 26.46 3.18
C THR A 304 -13.21 25.75 2.61
N GLU A 305 -12.03 26.31 2.82
CA GLU A 305 -10.78 25.62 2.57
C GLU A 305 -10.40 24.84 3.83
N VAL A 306 -10.16 23.54 3.67
CA VAL A 306 -9.84 22.61 4.76
C VAL A 306 -8.53 21.90 4.43
N GLN A 307 -7.59 21.91 5.39
CA GLN A 307 -6.45 21.03 5.37
C GLN A 307 -6.64 19.91 6.37
N VAL A 308 -6.44 18.68 5.92
CA VAL A 308 -6.40 17.47 6.75
C VAL A 308 -5.12 16.69 6.46
N VAL A 309 -4.61 16.02 7.49
CA VAL A 309 -3.33 15.30 7.43
C VAL A 309 -3.50 13.89 7.96
N SER A 310 -2.90 12.92 7.29
CA SER A 310 -2.81 11.55 7.76
C SER A 310 -1.40 10.99 7.60
N TRP A 311 -0.98 10.21 8.58
CA TRP A 311 0.27 9.46 8.61
C TRP A 311 0.09 8.04 8.06
N TYR A 312 1.15 7.46 7.53
CA TYR A 312 1.20 6.07 7.13
C TYR A 312 2.64 5.54 7.10
N ASP A 313 2.83 4.32 7.56
CA ASP A 313 4.02 3.58 7.20
C ASP A 313 3.86 3.12 5.74
N ASN A 314 4.58 3.74 4.82
CA ASN A 314 4.43 3.46 3.39
C ASN A 314 4.70 1.99 3.01
N GLU A 315 5.31 1.21 3.90
CA GLU A 315 5.52 -0.23 3.75
C GLU A 315 4.49 -1.03 4.56
N ASN A 316 4.49 -0.92 5.89
CA ASN A 316 3.67 -1.79 6.75
C ASN A 316 2.19 -1.44 6.76
N SER A 317 1.82 -0.15 6.74
CA SER A 317 0.41 0.27 6.60
C SER A 317 -0.20 -0.24 5.30
N TYR A 318 0.51 -0.03 4.18
CA TYR A 318 0.09 -0.51 2.87
C TYR A 318 -0.04 -2.04 2.83
N THR A 319 0.97 -2.74 3.36
CA THR A 319 0.95 -4.20 3.44
C THR A 319 -0.24 -4.71 4.25
N SER A 320 -0.58 -4.05 5.35
CA SER A 320 -1.73 -4.43 6.19
C SER A 320 -3.06 -4.29 5.44
N GLN A 321 -3.24 -3.23 4.66
CA GLN A 321 -4.42 -3.03 3.82
C GLN A 321 -4.53 -4.12 2.75
N MET A 322 -3.41 -4.42 2.11
CA MET A 322 -3.33 -5.45 1.08
C MET A 322 -3.61 -6.84 1.65
N VAL A 323 -3.08 -7.17 2.82
CA VAL A 323 -3.34 -8.46 3.51
C VAL A 323 -4.82 -8.60 3.85
N ARG A 324 -5.49 -7.55 4.37
CA ARG A 324 -6.94 -7.56 4.59
C ARG A 324 -7.72 -7.75 3.28
N THR A 325 -7.29 -7.08 2.22
CA THR A 325 -7.89 -7.22 0.89
C THR A 325 -7.75 -8.64 0.35
N ILE A 326 -6.59 -9.29 0.52
CA ILE A 326 -6.35 -10.69 0.11
C ILE A 326 -7.38 -11.63 0.77
N LYS A 327 -7.58 -11.52 2.09
CA LYS A 327 -8.52 -12.36 2.82
C LYS A 327 -9.95 -12.15 2.32
N TYR A 328 -10.41 -10.90 2.30
CA TYR A 328 -11.74 -10.57 1.82
C TYR A 328 -11.97 -11.08 0.39
N PHE A 329 -11.00 -10.86 -0.50
CA PHE A 329 -11.11 -11.27 -1.89
C PHE A 329 -11.11 -12.80 -2.07
N ALA A 330 -10.35 -13.53 -1.27
CA ALA A 330 -10.31 -14.97 -1.28
C ALA A 330 -11.64 -15.60 -0.83
N GLU A 331 -12.33 -14.95 0.11
CA GLU A 331 -13.61 -15.42 0.69
C GLU A 331 -14.83 -15.12 -0.20
N LEU A 332 -14.69 -14.31 -1.24
CA LEU A 332 -15.74 -14.12 -2.25
C LEU A 332 -15.81 -15.38 -3.13
N ALA A 333 -16.87 -16.14 -2.93
CA ALA A 333 -17.12 -17.41 -3.62
C ALA A 333 -17.74 -17.19 -5.02
#